data_57e9cb051a0b657b3d28a8b14dfdca01
#
_entry.id   57e9cb051a0b657b3d28a8b14dfdca01
#
_cell.length_a   1.000
_cell.length_b   1.000
_cell.length_c   1.000
_cell.angle_alpha   90.00
_cell.angle_beta   90.00
_cell.angle_gamma   90.00
#
_symmetry.space_group_name_H-M   'P 1'
#
loop_
_entity.id
_entity.type
_entity.pdbx_description
1 polymer ?
#
loop_
_entity_poly.entity_id
_entity_poly.type
_entity_poly.pdbx_seq_one_letter_code
_entity_poly.pdbx_strand_id
1 'polypeptide(L)'
;MTNKMKKILGIGLTAIALAMIADTAMAADDTQVWATLGASAEVTPGITLNLEEQFRLSDEADLLRQHTDLSVTLGAVANRMTVTLGYRNTSDAEHRPYVGADLRILSGKLTLDSVTRLEMRSFDNDNSFRARTAVVAGTTVAGLDVSVSDELYVTADNVEENRATLGVGYGLNEVLGVNAFYMLWTTGLDTDAVNS
;
A
#
# COMPACT_ATOMS: atom_id res chain seq x y z
N MET A 1 30.03 -20.06 19.42
CA MET A 1 29.07 -19.16 18.73
C MET A 1 27.98 -20.01 18.13
N THR A 2 26.83 -20.04 18.76
CA THR A 2 25.76 -21.00 18.55
C THR A 2 24.94 -20.66 17.31
N ASN A 3 24.55 -21.71 16.58
CA ASN A 3 23.74 -21.70 15.35
C ASN A 3 22.37 -20.96 15.42
N LYS A 4 22.04 -20.32 16.54
CA LYS A 4 20.83 -19.51 16.73
C LYS A 4 20.92 -18.08 16.16
N MET A 5 22.11 -17.57 15.91
CA MET A 5 22.27 -16.18 15.40
C MET A 5 22.20 -16.07 13.87
N LYS A 6 22.15 -17.19 13.15
CA LYS A 6 22.03 -17.17 11.66
C LYS A 6 20.59 -17.13 11.15
N LYS A 7 19.59 -17.18 12.02
CA LYS A 7 18.16 -17.15 11.63
C LYS A 7 17.49 -15.78 11.75
N ILE A 8 18.19 -14.76 12.23
CA ILE A 8 17.57 -13.46 12.60
C ILE A 8 17.71 -12.40 11.50
N LEU A 9 18.49 -12.63 10.45
CA LEU A 9 18.63 -11.66 9.36
C LEU A 9 18.06 -12.20 8.05
N GLY A 10 16.78 -12.57 8.04
CA GLY A 10 16.02 -12.60 6.81
C GLY A 10 15.56 -11.18 6.47
N ILE A 11 16.48 -10.31 6.07
CA ILE A 11 16.10 -9.03 5.49
C ILE A 11 15.59 -9.35 4.09
N GLY A 12 14.25 -9.50 3.99
CA GLY A 12 13.60 -9.54 2.69
C GLY A 12 13.63 -8.14 2.08
N LEU A 13 14.68 -7.83 1.33
CA LEU A 13 14.71 -6.63 0.50
C LEU A 13 13.80 -6.88 -0.70
N THR A 14 12.56 -6.44 -0.63
CA THR A 14 11.66 -6.48 -1.78
C THR A 14 11.97 -5.26 -2.65
N ALA A 15 12.92 -5.43 -3.56
CA ALA A 15 13.13 -4.45 -4.62
C ALA A 15 12.04 -4.67 -5.66
N ILE A 16 11.06 -3.77 -5.71
CA ILE A 16 10.09 -3.74 -6.81
C ILE A 16 10.86 -3.16 -8.00
N ALA A 17 11.20 -4.05 -8.95
CA ALA A 17 11.78 -3.61 -10.22
C ALA A 17 10.71 -2.83 -10.98
N LEU A 18 11.05 -1.61 -11.36
CA LEU A 18 10.24 -0.73 -12.20
C LEU A 18 10.03 -1.43 -13.56
N ALA A 19 8.91 -2.10 -13.75
CA ALA A 19 8.47 -2.48 -15.08
C ALA A 19 7.87 -1.22 -15.70
N MET A 20 8.66 -0.50 -16.52
CA MET A 20 8.14 0.48 -17.43
C MET A 20 7.24 -0.23 -18.45
N ILE A 21 5.96 -0.28 -18.19
CA ILE A 21 4.96 -0.49 -19.23
C ILE A 21 4.63 0.92 -19.75
N ALA A 22 5.57 1.46 -20.53
CA ALA A 22 5.24 2.50 -21.47
C ALA A 22 4.55 1.81 -22.64
N ASP A 23 3.20 1.74 -22.61
CA ASP A 23 2.48 1.89 -23.86
C ASP A 23 0.98 2.12 -23.61
N THR A 24 0.50 3.22 -24.18
CA THR A 24 -0.87 3.45 -24.66
C THR A 24 -2.03 3.16 -23.70
N ALA A 25 -2.10 3.85 -22.59
CA ALA A 25 -3.40 4.27 -22.06
C ALA A 25 -3.71 5.64 -22.66
N MET A 26 -4.28 5.64 -23.83
CA MET A 26 -4.91 6.83 -24.42
C MET A 26 -6.06 7.25 -23.54
N ALA A 27 -6.03 8.50 -23.08
CA ALA A 27 -7.09 9.27 -22.47
C ALA A 27 -7.11 9.35 -20.92
N ALA A 28 -6.11 9.99 -20.36
CA ALA A 28 -6.29 10.88 -19.21
C ALA A 28 -5.10 11.85 -19.20
N ASP A 29 -5.36 13.12 -19.03
CA ASP A 29 -4.36 14.20 -19.06
C ASP A 29 -3.33 14.13 -17.89
N ASP A 30 -3.28 13.05 -17.13
CA ASP A 30 -2.39 12.91 -15.97
C ASP A 30 -1.98 11.44 -15.73
N THR A 31 -0.99 10.97 -16.50
CA THR A 31 -0.39 9.65 -16.29
C THR A 31 0.75 9.77 -15.29
N GLN A 32 0.69 8.98 -14.22
CA GLN A 32 1.74 8.92 -13.20
C GLN A 32 2.33 7.52 -13.12
N VAL A 33 3.65 7.45 -12.93
CA VAL A 33 4.37 6.22 -12.62
C VAL A 33 4.68 6.18 -11.13
N TRP A 34 4.25 5.13 -10.46
CA TRP A 34 4.52 4.92 -9.05
C TRP A 34 5.52 3.79 -8.86
N ALA A 35 6.64 4.10 -8.22
CA ALA A 35 7.67 3.13 -7.88
C ALA A 35 7.77 3.01 -6.36
N THR A 36 7.85 1.79 -5.86
CA THR A 36 7.98 1.51 -4.43
C THR A 36 9.16 0.60 -4.16
N LEU A 37 10.00 0.98 -3.21
CA LEU A 37 11.06 0.16 -2.63
C LEU A 37 10.68 -0.16 -1.20
N GLY A 38 10.69 -1.44 -0.82
CA GLY A 38 10.35 -1.87 0.52
C GLY A 38 11.40 -2.80 1.11
N ALA A 39 11.59 -2.70 2.42
CA ALA A 39 12.34 -3.63 3.22
C ALA A 39 11.51 -4.03 4.45
N SER A 40 11.50 -5.32 4.77
CA SER A 40 10.84 -5.82 5.97
C SER A 40 11.72 -6.81 6.72
N ALA A 41 11.62 -6.80 8.04
CA ALA A 41 12.35 -7.73 8.90
C ALA A 41 11.47 -8.19 10.05
N GLU A 42 11.27 -9.50 10.19
CA GLU A 42 10.67 -10.08 11.38
C GLU A 42 11.70 -10.06 12.51
N VAL A 43 11.49 -9.21 13.51
CA VAL A 43 12.40 -9.03 14.65
C VAL A 43 12.15 -10.04 15.76
N THR A 44 10.91 -10.50 15.87
CA THR A 44 10.49 -11.61 16.74
C THR A 44 9.20 -12.21 16.15
N PRO A 45 8.84 -13.47 16.45
CA PRO A 45 7.62 -14.07 15.92
C PRO A 45 6.39 -13.16 16.09
N GLY A 46 5.78 -12.81 14.97
CA GLY A 46 4.60 -11.95 14.91
C GLY A 46 4.87 -10.45 15.01
N ILE A 47 6.13 -9.99 15.02
CA ILE A 47 6.47 -8.56 14.96
C ILE A 47 7.39 -8.30 13.77
N THR A 48 6.92 -7.51 12.82
CA THR A 48 7.66 -7.13 11.63
C THR A 48 7.88 -5.62 11.57
N LEU A 49 9.12 -5.22 11.34
CA LEU A 49 9.47 -3.84 11.00
C LEU A 49 9.43 -3.70 9.47
N ASN A 50 8.86 -2.60 8.99
CA ASN A 50 8.80 -2.31 7.57
C ASN A 50 9.33 -0.89 7.33
N LEU A 51 10.07 -0.75 6.24
CA LEU A 51 10.50 0.52 5.65
C LEU A 51 10.08 0.51 4.19
N GLU A 52 9.39 1.55 3.76
CA GLU A 52 8.96 1.70 2.37
C GLU A 52 9.32 3.10 1.89
N GLU A 53 9.82 3.16 0.67
CA GLU A 53 10.07 4.40 -0.06
C GLU A 53 9.26 4.36 -1.35
N GLN A 54 8.38 5.33 -1.56
CA GLN A 54 7.54 5.43 -2.75
C GLN A 54 7.85 6.71 -3.49
N PHE A 55 8.02 6.60 -4.80
CA PHE A 55 8.22 7.71 -5.72
C PHE A 55 7.03 7.78 -6.69
N ARG A 56 6.56 8.98 -6.95
CA ARG A 56 5.57 9.26 -8.00
C ARG A 56 6.21 10.18 -9.01
N LEU A 57 6.19 9.74 -10.25
CA LEU A 57 6.78 10.43 -11.38
C LEU A 57 5.67 10.82 -12.37
N SER A 58 5.82 11.99 -13.00
CA SER A 58 4.99 12.35 -14.16
C SER A 58 5.31 11.48 -15.37
N ASP A 59 4.58 11.65 -16.45
CA ASP A 59 4.86 11.08 -17.76
C ASP A 59 6.22 11.56 -18.33
N GLU A 60 6.66 12.77 -17.97
CA GLU A 60 7.99 13.31 -18.32
C GLU A 60 9.11 12.85 -17.35
N ALA A 61 8.83 11.93 -16.44
CA ALA A 61 9.70 11.40 -15.39
C ALA A 61 10.14 12.44 -14.33
N ASP A 62 9.44 13.54 -14.20
CA ASP A 62 9.67 14.48 -13.10
C ASP A 62 9.13 13.91 -11.79
N LEU A 63 9.90 14.08 -10.71
CA LEU A 63 9.50 13.64 -9.38
C LEU A 63 8.37 14.53 -8.84
N LEU A 64 7.15 14.01 -8.85
CA LEU A 64 5.97 14.70 -8.34
C LEU A 64 5.88 14.61 -6.81
N ARG A 65 6.17 13.45 -6.26
CA ARG A 65 6.05 13.18 -4.82
C ARG A 65 6.91 12.00 -4.38
N GLN A 66 7.44 12.11 -3.18
CA GLN A 66 8.17 11.05 -2.50
C GLN A 66 7.55 10.81 -1.12
N HIS A 67 7.46 9.54 -0.73
CA HIS A 67 6.98 9.15 0.61
C HIS A 67 7.97 8.18 1.23
N THR A 68 8.33 8.42 2.48
CA THR A 68 9.03 7.46 3.34
C THR A 68 8.05 6.97 4.40
N ASP A 69 7.83 5.67 4.48
CA ASP A 69 6.94 5.02 5.45
C ASP A 69 7.74 4.06 6.33
N LEU A 70 7.67 4.27 7.65
CA LEU A 70 8.24 3.37 8.64
C LEU A 70 7.12 2.80 9.48
N SER A 71 7.05 1.48 9.61
CA SER A 71 5.98 0.86 10.38
C SER A 71 6.40 -0.40 11.11
N VAL A 72 5.60 -0.72 12.13
CA VAL A 72 5.65 -1.97 12.89
C VAL A 72 4.33 -2.69 12.69
N THR A 73 4.39 -3.90 12.16
CA THR A 73 3.23 -4.78 12.01
C THR A 73 3.26 -5.86 13.10
N LEU A 74 2.16 -5.98 13.80
CA LEU A 74 1.92 -6.98 14.82
C LEU A 74 0.98 -8.04 14.26
N GLY A 75 1.45 -9.28 14.16
CA GLY A 75 0.61 -10.42 13.84
C GLY A 75 -0.29 -10.71 15.04
N ALA A 76 -1.59 -10.58 14.86
CA ALA A 76 -2.58 -10.81 15.90
C ALA A 76 -3.53 -11.94 15.53
N VAL A 77 -4.10 -12.54 16.55
CA VAL A 77 -5.24 -13.46 16.59
C VAL A 77 -5.43 -14.38 15.36
N ALA A 78 -5.06 -15.64 15.54
CA ALA A 78 -5.40 -16.76 14.65
C ALA A 78 -4.93 -16.62 13.18
N ASN A 79 -3.82 -15.91 12.91
CA ASN A 79 -3.27 -15.66 11.58
C ASN A 79 -4.24 -14.97 10.60
N ARG A 80 -5.24 -14.27 11.10
CA ARG A 80 -6.26 -13.60 10.28
C ARG A 80 -6.25 -12.09 10.39
N MET A 81 -5.61 -11.55 11.42
CA MET A 81 -5.58 -10.11 11.65
C MET A 81 -4.15 -9.66 11.90
N THR A 82 -3.79 -8.54 11.33
CA THR A 82 -2.58 -7.79 11.67
C THR A 82 -2.96 -6.38 12.09
N VAL A 83 -2.15 -5.79 12.96
CA VAL A 83 -2.26 -4.38 13.34
C VAL A 83 -0.94 -3.72 13.00
N THR A 84 -1.01 -2.56 12.34
CA THR A 84 0.17 -1.80 11.94
C THR A 84 0.14 -0.44 12.61
N LEU A 85 1.25 -0.06 13.21
CA LEU A 85 1.52 1.30 13.66
C LEU A 85 2.60 1.87 12.76
N GLY A 86 2.38 3.03 12.19
CA GLY A 86 3.35 3.59 11.26
C GLY A 86 3.37 5.11 11.24
N TYR A 87 4.38 5.58 10.55
CA TYR A 87 4.61 6.98 10.31
C TYR A 87 5.09 7.17 8.88
N ARG A 88 4.39 8.03 8.15
CA ARG A 88 4.72 8.42 6.78
C ARG A 88 5.15 9.88 6.75
N ASN A 89 6.26 10.13 6.11
CA ASN A 89 6.74 11.46 5.77
C ASN A 89 6.64 11.65 4.26
N THR A 90 6.21 12.83 3.83
CA THR A 90 6.08 13.14 2.40
C THR A 90 6.96 14.34 2.03
N SER A 91 7.38 14.41 0.77
CA SER A 91 8.25 15.51 0.27
C SER A 91 7.62 16.90 0.35
N ASP A 92 6.30 16.98 0.48
CA ASP A 92 5.54 18.22 0.68
C ASP A 92 5.36 18.61 2.16
N ALA A 93 6.28 18.14 3.03
CA ALA A 93 6.30 18.42 4.46
C ALA A 93 5.05 17.93 5.23
N GLU A 94 4.32 16.96 4.67
CA GLU A 94 3.21 16.34 5.36
C GLU A 94 3.68 15.15 6.19
N HIS A 95 3.30 15.14 7.46
CA HIS A 95 3.55 14.08 8.41
C HIS A 95 2.28 13.28 8.68
N ARG A 96 2.34 11.95 8.61
CA ARG A 96 1.18 11.07 8.76
C ARG A 96 1.46 9.91 9.72
N PRO A 97 1.36 10.11 11.03
CA PRO A 97 1.22 8.96 11.92
C PRO A 97 -0.10 8.24 11.65
N TYR A 98 -0.07 6.90 11.72
CA TYR A 98 -1.25 6.11 11.43
C TYR A 98 -1.30 4.83 12.26
N VAL A 99 -2.51 4.29 12.39
CA VAL A 99 -2.79 2.94 12.82
C VAL A 99 -3.61 2.23 11.75
N GLY A 100 -3.22 1.00 11.44
CA GLY A 100 -3.90 0.16 10.46
C GLY A 100 -4.30 -1.18 11.05
N ALA A 101 -5.28 -1.82 10.43
CA ALA A 101 -5.67 -3.19 10.69
C ALA A 101 -6.00 -3.88 9.36
N ASP A 102 -5.42 -5.05 9.16
CA ASP A 102 -5.72 -5.90 8.01
C ASP A 102 -6.40 -7.16 8.52
N LEU A 103 -7.56 -7.48 7.95
CA LEU A 103 -8.35 -8.65 8.30
C LEU A 103 -8.47 -9.58 7.09
N ARG A 104 -7.95 -10.80 7.20
CA ARG A 104 -8.16 -11.88 6.24
C ARG A 104 -9.55 -12.47 6.42
N ILE A 105 -10.48 -12.12 5.52
CA ILE A 105 -11.86 -12.61 5.53
C ILE A 105 -11.92 -14.02 4.93
N LEU A 106 -11.24 -14.20 3.78
CA LEU A 106 -11.20 -15.47 3.05
C LEU A 106 -9.75 -15.84 2.74
N SER A 107 -9.41 -17.11 2.94
CA SER A 107 -8.10 -17.68 2.62
C SER A 107 -8.25 -18.98 1.84
N GLY A 108 -7.38 -19.17 0.83
CA GLY A 108 -7.40 -20.33 -0.05
C GLY A 108 -6.95 -19.96 -1.45
N LYS A 109 -7.56 -20.59 -2.46
CA LYS A 109 -7.27 -20.24 -3.88
C LYS A 109 -7.70 -18.81 -4.20
N LEU A 110 -8.80 -18.36 -3.59
CA LEU A 110 -9.24 -16.98 -3.58
C LEU A 110 -8.98 -16.40 -2.20
N THR A 111 -8.38 -15.24 -2.13
CA THR A 111 -8.21 -14.45 -0.90
C THR A 111 -9.11 -13.24 -0.93
N LEU A 112 -9.59 -12.84 0.24
CA LEU A 112 -10.33 -11.59 0.44
C LEU A 112 -9.84 -10.97 1.73
N ASP A 113 -9.31 -9.77 1.62
CA ASP A 113 -8.77 -9.01 2.73
C ASP A 113 -9.52 -7.67 2.86
N SER A 114 -9.76 -7.25 4.10
CA SER A 114 -10.17 -5.89 4.41
C SER A 114 -9.01 -5.17 5.08
N VAL A 115 -8.64 -4.03 4.53
CA VAL A 115 -7.55 -3.18 5.01
C VAL A 115 -8.15 -1.86 5.47
N THR A 116 -7.87 -1.47 6.70
CA THR A 116 -8.35 -0.19 7.24
C THR A 116 -7.18 0.55 7.89
N ARG A 117 -7.09 1.85 7.66
CA ARG A 117 -6.07 2.72 8.24
C ARG A 117 -6.71 4.04 8.69
N LEU A 118 -6.36 4.47 9.89
CA LEU A 118 -6.65 5.82 10.38
C LEU A 118 -5.37 6.61 10.36
N GLU A 119 -5.37 7.74 9.68
CA GLU A 119 -4.24 8.63 9.49
C GLU A 119 -4.54 9.99 10.11
N MET A 120 -3.60 10.53 10.85
CA MET A 120 -3.58 11.95 11.16
C MET A 120 -2.64 12.63 10.17
N ARG A 121 -3.14 13.57 9.39
CA ARG A 121 -2.36 14.36 8.43
C ARG A 121 -2.01 15.67 9.07
N SER A 122 -0.73 15.98 9.15
CA SER A 122 -0.22 17.21 9.75
C SER A 122 0.59 17.97 8.71
N PHE A 123 0.16 19.20 8.44
CA PHE A 123 0.85 20.17 7.59
C PHE A 123 1.13 21.42 8.42
N ASP A 124 2.37 21.82 8.57
CA ASP A 124 2.77 23.04 9.30
C ASP A 124 1.94 23.34 10.55
N ASN A 125 0.76 23.94 10.42
CA ASN A 125 -0.13 24.33 11.51
C ASN A 125 -1.56 23.77 11.37
N ASP A 126 -1.81 22.88 10.41
CA ASP A 126 -3.11 22.28 10.19
C ASP A 126 -3.06 20.76 10.37
N ASN A 127 -4.04 20.22 11.07
CA ASN A 127 -4.17 18.79 11.31
C ASN A 127 -5.55 18.32 10.85
N SER A 128 -5.56 17.26 10.07
CA SER A 128 -6.79 16.59 9.66
C SER A 128 -6.71 15.08 9.92
N PHE A 129 -7.87 14.46 10.08
CA PHE A 129 -7.98 13.02 10.20
C PHE A 129 -8.59 12.43 8.94
N ARG A 130 -8.04 11.31 8.50
CA ARG A 130 -8.53 10.56 7.35
C ARG A 130 -8.61 9.09 7.68
N ALA A 131 -9.73 8.48 7.35
CA ALA A 131 -9.86 7.03 7.29
C ALA A 131 -9.63 6.55 5.86
N ARG A 132 -8.90 5.45 5.73
CA ARG A 132 -8.69 4.75 4.48
C ARG A 132 -9.17 3.33 4.70
N THR A 133 -10.03 2.83 3.83
CA THR A 133 -10.50 1.44 3.87
C THR A 133 -10.48 0.83 2.48
N ALA A 134 -10.01 -0.40 2.39
CA ALA A 134 -9.94 -1.13 1.14
C ALA A 134 -10.48 -2.56 1.30
N VAL A 135 -11.04 -3.07 0.24
CA VAL A 135 -11.32 -4.49 0.06
C VAL A 135 -10.41 -4.99 -1.06
N VAL A 136 -9.65 -6.04 -0.79
CA VAL A 136 -8.68 -6.61 -1.72
C VAL A 136 -9.04 -8.07 -1.97
N ALA A 137 -9.36 -8.41 -3.21
CA ALA A 137 -9.54 -9.80 -3.64
C ALA A 137 -8.33 -10.22 -4.47
N GLY A 138 -7.82 -11.43 -4.22
CA GLY A 138 -6.63 -11.95 -4.90
C GLY A 138 -6.70 -13.43 -5.19
N THR A 139 -6.00 -13.86 -6.22
CA THR A 139 -5.83 -15.27 -6.59
C THR A 139 -4.52 -15.47 -7.32
N THR A 140 -4.00 -16.71 -7.31
CA THR A 140 -2.83 -17.07 -8.12
C THR A 140 -3.27 -17.91 -9.31
N VAL A 141 -2.97 -17.44 -10.52
CA VAL A 141 -3.28 -18.11 -11.80
C VAL A 141 -2.00 -18.32 -12.60
N ALA A 142 -1.65 -19.56 -12.89
CA ALA A 142 -0.44 -19.92 -13.64
C ALA A 142 0.86 -19.32 -13.07
N GLY A 143 0.95 -19.17 -11.75
CA GLY A 143 2.10 -18.58 -11.07
C GLY A 143 2.13 -17.04 -11.03
N LEU A 144 1.10 -16.39 -11.58
CA LEU A 144 0.89 -14.95 -11.47
C LEU A 144 -0.10 -14.67 -10.35
N ASP A 145 0.24 -13.73 -9.47
CA ASP A 145 -0.66 -13.21 -8.46
C ASP A 145 -1.50 -12.10 -9.07
N VAL A 146 -2.80 -12.32 -9.16
CA VAL A 146 -3.77 -11.37 -9.70
C VAL A 146 -4.59 -10.81 -8.55
N SER A 147 -4.74 -9.50 -8.47
CA SER A 147 -5.52 -8.83 -7.44
C SER A 147 -6.39 -7.72 -8.01
N VAL A 148 -7.51 -7.54 -7.36
CA VAL A 148 -8.41 -6.40 -7.57
C VAL A 148 -8.66 -5.77 -6.20
N SER A 149 -8.65 -4.45 -6.13
CA SER A 149 -9.00 -3.74 -4.91
C SER A 149 -9.83 -2.51 -5.20
N ASP A 150 -10.67 -2.16 -4.22
CA ASP A 150 -11.38 -0.91 -4.16
C ASP A 150 -11.09 -0.25 -2.82
N GLU A 151 -10.66 1.00 -2.85
CA GLU A 151 -10.16 1.75 -1.71
C GLU A 151 -10.81 3.11 -1.61
N LEU A 152 -11.38 3.40 -0.45
CA LEU A 152 -12.01 4.68 -0.12
C LEU A 152 -11.18 5.46 0.88
N TYR A 153 -11.11 6.76 0.66
CA TYR A 153 -10.50 7.73 1.57
C TYR A 153 -11.59 8.69 2.04
N VAL A 154 -11.79 8.72 3.36
CA VAL A 154 -12.88 9.45 4.00
C VAL A 154 -12.32 10.38 5.06
N THR A 155 -12.74 11.65 5.04
CA THR A 155 -12.55 12.62 6.13
C THR A 155 -13.82 12.76 6.96
N ALA A 156 -13.82 13.66 7.92
CA ALA A 156 -15.01 13.93 8.72
C ALA A 156 -16.18 14.47 7.89
N ASP A 157 -15.88 15.17 6.78
CA ASP A 157 -16.86 15.94 6.04
C ASP A 157 -17.27 15.30 4.71
N ASN A 158 -16.38 14.46 4.09
CA ASN A 158 -16.67 13.92 2.77
C ASN A 158 -15.84 12.66 2.44
N VAL A 159 -16.15 12.06 1.30
CA VAL A 159 -15.30 11.06 0.63
C VAL A 159 -14.31 11.80 -0.27
N GLU A 160 -13.03 11.82 0.13
CA GLU A 160 -11.99 12.55 -0.63
C GLU A 160 -11.65 11.86 -1.95
N GLU A 161 -11.47 10.53 -1.87
CA GLU A 161 -10.96 9.75 -3.00
C GLU A 161 -11.54 8.33 -3.02
N ASN A 162 -11.67 7.80 -4.22
CA ASN A 162 -11.83 6.37 -4.47
C ASN A 162 -10.74 5.90 -5.42
N ARG A 163 -10.19 4.72 -5.17
CA ARG A 163 -9.17 4.08 -6.01
C ARG A 163 -9.55 2.64 -6.27
N ALA A 164 -9.89 2.34 -7.52
CA ALA A 164 -10.06 0.97 -7.96
C ALA A 164 -8.77 0.51 -8.65
N THR A 165 -8.21 -0.64 -8.23
CA THR A 165 -6.92 -1.12 -8.72
C THR A 165 -7.04 -2.55 -9.22
N LEU A 166 -6.43 -2.83 -10.38
CA LEU A 166 -6.17 -4.17 -10.90
C LEU A 166 -4.66 -4.38 -10.90
N GLY A 167 -4.20 -5.42 -10.21
CA GLY A 167 -2.78 -5.74 -10.05
C GLY A 167 -2.43 -7.12 -10.58
N VAL A 168 -1.22 -7.26 -11.11
CA VAL A 168 -0.60 -8.53 -11.46
C VAL A 168 0.81 -8.58 -10.89
N GLY A 169 1.10 -9.61 -10.11
CA GLY A 169 2.39 -9.86 -9.49
C GLY A 169 3.04 -11.15 -10.00
N TYR A 170 4.35 -11.20 -9.97
CA TYR A 170 5.14 -12.39 -10.24
C TYR A 170 6.33 -12.48 -9.29
N GLY A 171 6.43 -13.58 -8.54
CA GLY A 171 7.58 -13.88 -7.71
C GLY A 171 8.73 -14.40 -8.55
N LEU A 172 9.84 -13.64 -8.62
CA LEU A 172 11.06 -14.08 -9.31
C LEU A 172 11.85 -15.10 -8.49
N ASN A 173 11.82 -14.96 -7.17
CA ASN A 173 12.40 -15.89 -6.19
C ASN A 173 11.79 -15.61 -4.80
N GLU A 174 12.32 -16.23 -3.73
CA GLU A 174 11.82 -16.06 -2.35
C GLU A 174 11.96 -14.64 -1.80
N VAL A 175 12.75 -13.77 -2.45
CA VAL A 175 13.06 -12.40 -1.97
C VAL A 175 12.57 -11.32 -2.93
N LEU A 176 12.53 -11.63 -4.23
CA LEU A 176 12.23 -10.67 -5.29
C LEU A 176 10.91 -10.99 -5.98
N GLY A 177 10.11 -9.98 -6.19
CA GLY A 177 8.90 -10.02 -7.00
C GLY A 177 8.77 -8.74 -7.83
N VAL A 178 7.96 -8.84 -8.88
CA VAL A 178 7.59 -7.71 -9.74
C VAL A 178 6.08 -7.59 -9.71
N ASN A 179 5.57 -6.38 -9.52
CA ASN A 179 4.15 -6.09 -9.58
C ASN A 179 3.91 -4.98 -10.60
N ALA A 180 2.86 -5.13 -11.38
CA ALA A 180 2.30 -4.10 -12.22
C ALA A 180 0.84 -3.90 -11.84
N PHE A 181 0.37 -2.67 -11.88
CA PHE A 181 -1.04 -2.40 -11.59
C PHE A 181 -1.55 -1.25 -12.46
N TYR A 182 -2.85 -1.29 -12.69
CA TYR A 182 -3.62 -0.20 -13.27
C TYR A 182 -4.58 0.34 -12.21
N MET A 183 -4.65 1.66 -12.07
CA MET A 183 -5.46 2.32 -11.06
C MET A 183 -6.38 3.34 -11.72
N LEU A 184 -7.66 3.25 -11.40
CA LEU A 184 -8.63 4.31 -11.63
C LEU A 184 -8.73 5.13 -10.34
N TRP A 185 -8.47 6.40 -10.45
CA TRP A 185 -8.48 7.32 -9.33
C TRP A 185 -9.52 8.41 -9.55
N THR A 186 -10.48 8.50 -8.63
CA THR A 186 -11.54 9.52 -8.61
C THR A 186 -11.40 10.35 -7.36
N THR A 187 -11.40 11.67 -7.50
CA THR A 187 -11.32 12.64 -6.40
C THR A 187 -12.59 13.48 -6.35
N GLY A 188 -12.88 14.08 -5.18
CA GLY A 188 -13.99 14.99 -5.01
C GLY A 188 -15.36 14.36 -5.22
N LEU A 189 -15.59 13.17 -4.63
CA LEU A 189 -16.90 12.54 -4.61
C LEU A 189 -17.85 13.37 -3.75
N ASP A 190 -18.57 14.27 -4.41
CA ASP A 190 -19.54 15.14 -3.77
C ASP A 190 -20.72 14.30 -3.26
N THR A 191 -20.88 14.18 -1.95
CA THR A 191 -21.97 13.39 -1.33
C THR A 191 -23.32 14.09 -1.45
N ASP A 192 -23.37 15.33 -1.91
CA ASP A 192 -24.61 16.08 -2.08
C ASP A 192 -25.49 15.55 -3.23
N ALA A 193 -24.90 14.78 -4.16
CA ALA A 193 -25.65 14.17 -5.27
C ALA A 193 -26.52 12.96 -4.87
N VAL A 194 -26.36 12.44 -3.65
CA VAL A 194 -27.11 11.24 -3.20
C VAL A 194 -28.40 11.61 -2.46
N ASN A 195 -28.58 12.88 -2.09
CA ASN A 195 -29.72 13.37 -1.31
C ASN A 195 -30.72 14.21 -2.10
N SER A 196 -30.65 14.19 -3.43
CA SER A 196 -31.60 14.90 -4.31
C SER A 196 -32.61 13.97 -5.00
#